data_523a0242332d3fe1c69d522087636168
#
_entry.id   523a0242332d3fe1c69d522087636168
#
_cell.length_a   1.000
_cell.length_b   1.000
_cell.length_c   1.000
_cell.angle_alpha   90.00
_cell.angle_beta   90.00
_cell.angle_gamma   90.00
#
_symmetry.space_group_name_H-M   'P 1'
#
loop_
_entity.id
_entity.type
_entity.pdbx_description
1 polymer ?
#
loop_
_entity_poly.entity_id
_entity_poly.type
_entity_poly.pdbx_seq_one_letter_code
_entity_poly.pdbx_strand_id
1 'polypeptide(L)'
;MYYGLDRQTEIWIQDLEEKLTYKLEAERRRLRSMMPYVPENGAYYDMGVRELSAWTNGFFAGMMWQMYHATEKECFKESAEQIEERLDEALTEFVKLDHDVGFIWLHTAVANWRLTGNQASRKRGLHAAGILAGRYNPAGHFIRAWNGDRQGIAIVDCLMNLPLLYGAAEKNGTSAWKQIAIEYSNMALKYILRPDGSCNHMIDIEPETGEYRSNPGGQGYESGSSWSRGQAWAISGMALAYRYTGNENYLDAAKRTAHYFMAYAQHAVYWNFRNM
;
A
#
# COMPACT_ATOMS: atom_id res chain seq x y z
N MET A 1 -18.69 15.48 8.71
CA MET A 1 -19.19 16.80 8.24
C MET A 1 -18.52 17.10 6.91
N TYR A 2 -19.31 17.13 5.82
CA TYR A 2 -18.82 17.25 4.42
C TYR A 2 -18.73 18.73 4.03
N TYR A 3 -17.70 19.43 4.52
CA TYR A 3 -17.55 20.86 4.23
C TYR A 3 -17.31 21.12 2.74
N GLY A 4 -18.19 21.93 2.11
CA GLY A 4 -18.02 22.43 0.75
C GLY A 4 -18.58 21.54 -0.36
N LEU A 5 -19.32 20.47 -0.03
CA LEU A 5 -20.04 19.68 -1.04
C LEU A 5 -21.43 20.28 -1.31
N ASP A 6 -21.92 20.12 -2.54
CA ASP A 6 -23.30 20.45 -2.85
C ASP A 6 -24.26 19.40 -2.27
N ARG A 7 -25.51 19.79 -2.08
CA ARG A 7 -26.53 18.96 -1.44
C ARG A 7 -26.78 17.63 -2.17
N GLN A 8 -26.64 17.60 -3.50
CA GLN A 8 -26.85 16.38 -4.27
C GLN A 8 -25.74 15.37 -4.03
N THR A 9 -24.49 15.84 -3.93
CA THR A 9 -23.33 15.03 -3.58
C THR A 9 -23.44 14.49 -2.15
N GLU A 10 -23.92 15.31 -1.18
CA GLU A 10 -24.16 14.83 0.18
C GLU A 10 -25.19 13.70 0.25
N ILE A 11 -26.32 13.85 -0.46
CA ILE A 11 -27.38 12.82 -0.54
C ILE A 11 -26.81 11.53 -1.16
N TRP A 12 -26.04 11.65 -2.24
CA TRP A 12 -25.41 10.50 -2.90
C TRP A 12 -24.44 9.77 -1.98
N ILE A 13 -23.64 10.50 -1.20
CA ILE A 13 -22.71 9.89 -0.21
C ILE A 13 -23.48 9.15 0.87
N GLN A 14 -24.57 9.74 1.40
CA GLN A 14 -25.39 9.07 2.42
C GLN A 14 -26.03 7.78 1.91
N ASP A 15 -26.62 7.82 0.71
CA ASP A 15 -27.19 6.61 0.05
C ASP A 15 -26.13 5.54 -0.19
N LEU A 16 -24.93 5.94 -0.62
CA LEU A 16 -23.79 5.03 -0.79
C LEU A 16 -23.34 4.41 0.53
N GLU A 17 -23.23 5.20 1.60
CA GLU A 17 -22.86 4.74 2.92
C GLU A 17 -23.87 3.72 3.47
N GLU A 18 -25.16 3.96 3.31
CA GLU A 18 -26.20 2.99 3.71
C GLU A 18 -26.08 1.68 2.93
N LYS A 19 -25.91 1.74 1.61
CA LYS A 19 -25.72 0.55 0.74
C LYS A 19 -24.47 -0.23 1.10
N LEU A 20 -23.35 0.45 1.34
CA LEU A 20 -22.09 -0.17 1.75
C LEU A 20 -22.23 -0.81 3.13
N THR A 21 -22.89 -0.13 4.07
CA THR A 21 -23.13 -0.66 5.42
C THR A 21 -23.92 -1.95 5.35
N TYR A 22 -25.05 -1.96 4.63
CA TYR A 22 -25.88 -3.17 4.47
C TYR A 22 -25.09 -4.34 3.84
N LYS A 23 -24.39 -4.06 2.74
CA LYS A 23 -23.61 -5.07 2.02
C LYS A 23 -22.48 -5.62 2.90
N LEU A 24 -21.70 -4.76 3.53
CA LEU A 24 -20.52 -5.18 4.30
C LEU A 24 -20.90 -5.83 5.63
N GLU A 25 -22.04 -5.48 6.24
CA GLU A 25 -22.57 -6.27 7.36
C GLU A 25 -22.94 -7.71 6.97
N ALA A 26 -23.48 -7.91 5.79
CA ALA A 26 -23.75 -9.26 5.28
C ALA A 26 -22.45 -10.01 4.97
N GLU A 27 -21.50 -9.36 4.29
CA GLU A 27 -20.22 -9.97 3.92
C GLU A 27 -19.38 -10.35 5.14
N ARG A 28 -19.28 -9.49 6.17
CA ARG A 28 -18.54 -9.80 7.39
C ARG A 28 -19.10 -11.03 8.12
N ARG A 29 -20.45 -11.21 8.13
CA ARG A 29 -21.08 -12.39 8.73
C ARG A 29 -20.75 -13.66 7.95
N ARG A 30 -20.69 -13.57 6.62
CA ARG A 30 -20.37 -14.68 5.73
C ARG A 30 -18.89 -15.03 5.77
N LEU A 31 -18.01 -14.03 5.73
CA LEU A 31 -16.55 -14.20 5.66
C LEU A 31 -15.92 -14.38 7.05
N ARG A 32 -16.53 -13.82 8.12
CA ARG A 32 -15.98 -13.84 9.48
C ARG A 32 -14.55 -13.27 9.51
N SER A 33 -13.58 -14.07 9.92
CA SER A 33 -12.15 -13.71 9.94
C SER A 33 -11.38 -14.13 8.70
N MET A 34 -12.07 -14.55 7.62
CA MET A 34 -11.41 -14.91 6.36
C MET A 34 -10.75 -13.67 5.73
N MET A 35 -9.67 -13.92 5.03
CA MET A 35 -8.96 -12.92 4.21
C MET A 35 -9.30 -13.19 2.74
N PRO A 36 -10.37 -12.57 2.20
CA PRO A 36 -10.82 -12.85 0.84
C PRO A 36 -9.85 -12.26 -0.18
N TYR A 37 -9.69 -12.93 -1.31
CA TYR A 37 -8.93 -12.47 -2.46
C TYR A 37 -9.81 -12.48 -3.72
N VAL A 38 -9.50 -13.30 -4.70
CA VAL A 38 -10.30 -13.46 -5.92
C VAL A 38 -11.33 -14.56 -5.72
N PRO A 39 -12.61 -14.35 -6.09
CA PRO A 39 -13.60 -15.42 -5.97
C PRO A 39 -13.34 -16.53 -7.01
N GLU A 40 -13.47 -17.76 -6.59
CA GLU A 40 -13.46 -18.96 -7.42
C GLU A 40 -14.88 -19.54 -7.46
N ASN A 41 -15.45 -19.70 -8.63
CA ASN A 41 -16.84 -20.20 -8.81
C ASN A 41 -17.89 -19.45 -7.97
N GLY A 42 -17.74 -18.12 -7.85
CA GLY A 42 -18.66 -17.27 -7.09
C GLY A 42 -18.49 -17.29 -5.58
N ALA A 43 -17.49 -17.97 -5.05
CA ALA A 43 -17.18 -18.02 -3.62
C ALA A 43 -15.75 -17.57 -3.33
N TYR A 44 -15.56 -16.86 -2.21
CA TYR A 44 -14.22 -16.55 -1.72
C TYR A 44 -13.64 -17.75 -0.95
N TYR A 45 -12.36 -17.99 -1.14
CA TYR A 45 -11.54 -18.82 -0.26
C TYR A 45 -10.77 -17.94 0.75
N ASP A 46 -10.30 -18.54 1.83
CA ASP A 46 -9.49 -17.86 2.82
C ASP A 46 -8.01 -17.83 2.38
N MET A 47 -7.54 -16.67 1.91
CA MET A 47 -6.15 -16.49 1.52
C MET A 47 -5.20 -16.64 2.72
N GLY A 48 -5.64 -16.29 3.92
CA GLY A 48 -4.86 -16.49 5.14
C GLY A 48 -4.54 -17.94 5.46
N VAL A 49 -5.33 -18.90 4.96
CA VAL A 49 -5.03 -20.35 5.05
C VAL A 49 -4.05 -20.78 3.94
N ARG A 50 -4.18 -20.21 2.73
CA ARG A 50 -3.29 -20.55 1.60
C ARG A 50 -1.91 -19.91 1.76
N GLU A 51 -1.88 -18.63 2.11
CA GLU A 51 -0.65 -17.85 2.30
C GLU A 51 -0.91 -16.68 3.26
N LEU A 52 -0.54 -16.86 4.52
CA LEU A 52 -0.82 -15.85 5.55
C LEU A 52 -0.05 -14.54 5.33
N SER A 53 1.10 -14.59 4.66
CA SER A 53 1.93 -13.45 4.31
C SER A 53 1.51 -12.70 3.03
N ALA A 54 0.42 -13.13 2.36
CA ALA A 54 -0.02 -12.48 1.13
C ALA A 54 -0.40 -11.01 1.36
N TRP A 55 0.11 -10.13 0.50
CA TRP A 55 -0.03 -8.67 0.62
C TRP A 55 -1.49 -8.18 0.69
N THR A 56 -2.43 -8.92 0.13
CA THR A 56 -3.86 -8.58 0.14
C THR A 56 -4.58 -8.87 1.46
N ASN A 57 -3.95 -9.60 2.37
CA ASN A 57 -4.60 -10.06 3.60
C ASN A 57 -5.03 -8.94 4.57
N GLY A 58 -4.44 -7.74 4.42
CA GLY A 58 -4.85 -6.57 5.20
C GLY A 58 -6.11 -5.85 4.68
N PHE A 59 -6.49 -6.03 3.40
CA PHE A 59 -7.47 -5.14 2.76
C PHE A 59 -8.89 -5.29 3.27
N PHE A 60 -9.34 -6.52 3.54
CA PHE A 60 -10.70 -6.70 4.06
C PHE A 60 -10.84 -6.11 5.47
N ALA A 61 -9.84 -6.28 6.33
CA ALA A 61 -9.79 -5.59 7.63
C ALA A 61 -9.75 -4.07 7.46
N GLY A 62 -8.98 -3.57 6.48
CA GLY A 62 -8.96 -2.14 6.13
C GLY A 62 -10.33 -1.60 5.75
N MET A 63 -11.11 -2.34 4.95
CA MET A 63 -12.51 -1.99 4.64
C MET A 63 -13.37 -1.95 5.91
N MET A 64 -13.20 -2.91 6.81
CA MET A 64 -13.93 -2.92 8.10
C MET A 64 -13.55 -1.71 8.96
N TRP A 65 -12.29 -1.32 9.01
CA TRP A 65 -11.86 -0.10 9.72
C TRP A 65 -12.44 1.17 9.10
N GLN A 66 -12.54 1.27 7.77
CA GLN A 66 -13.21 2.40 7.11
C GLN A 66 -14.70 2.47 7.50
N MET A 67 -15.39 1.33 7.52
CA MET A 67 -16.79 1.26 7.94
C MET A 67 -16.97 1.59 9.42
N TYR A 68 -16.06 1.12 10.28
CA TYR A 68 -16.08 1.52 11.69
C TYR A 68 -15.90 3.03 11.87
N HIS A 69 -14.96 3.61 11.15
CA HIS A 69 -14.71 5.06 11.19
C HIS A 69 -15.92 5.88 10.71
N ALA A 70 -16.62 5.40 9.67
CA ALA A 70 -17.79 6.09 9.12
C ALA A 70 -19.05 5.94 9.98
N THR A 71 -19.27 4.74 10.54
CA THR A 71 -20.55 4.36 11.16
C THR A 71 -20.51 4.16 12.68
N GLU A 72 -19.31 4.08 13.26
CA GLU A 72 -19.06 3.74 14.67
C GLU A 72 -19.66 2.39 15.13
N LYS A 73 -20.04 1.53 14.17
CA LYS A 73 -20.59 0.19 14.46
C LYS A 73 -19.51 -0.78 14.92
N GLU A 74 -19.55 -1.18 16.18
CA GLU A 74 -18.57 -2.09 16.82
C GLU A 74 -18.36 -3.40 16.03
N CYS A 75 -19.38 -3.89 15.36
CA CYS A 75 -19.29 -5.13 14.60
C CYS A 75 -18.25 -5.09 13.47
N PHE A 76 -17.95 -3.94 12.87
CA PHE A 76 -16.89 -3.77 11.89
C PHE A 76 -15.51 -3.82 12.55
N LYS A 77 -15.35 -3.15 13.69
CA LYS A 77 -14.13 -3.18 14.50
C LYS A 77 -13.79 -4.63 14.92
N GLU A 78 -14.77 -5.35 15.50
CA GLU A 78 -14.59 -6.76 15.89
C GLU A 78 -14.09 -7.63 14.74
N SER A 79 -14.67 -7.46 13.54
CA SER A 79 -14.23 -8.23 12.35
C SER A 79 -12.79 -7.88 11.92
N ALA A 80 -12.42 -6.61 11.99
CA ALA A 80 -11.07 -6.16 11.65
C ALA A 80 -10.04 -6.67 12.67
N GLU A 81 -10.35 -6.63 13.95
CA GLU A 81 -9.48 -7.11 15.04
C GLU A 81 -9.23 -8.62 14.95
N GLN A 82 -10.27 -9.42 14.63
CA GLN A 82 -10.12 -10.86 14.42
C GLN A 82 -9.15 -11.20 13.27
N ILE A 83 -9.16 -10.41 12.19
CA ILE A 83 -8.21 -10.60 11.09
C ILE A 83 -6.81 -10.17 11.52
N GLU A 84 -6.68 -9.05 12.22
CA GLU A 84 -5.41 -8.57 12.74
C GLU A 84 -4.73 -9.60 13.66
N GLU A 85 -5.49 -10.22 14.57
CA GLU A 85 -4.98 -11.26 15.47
C GLU A 85 -4.47 -12.50 14.71
N ARG A 86 -5.15 -12.91 13.64
CA ARG A 86 -4.68 -14.02 12.80
C ARG A 86 -3.34 -13.72 12.10
N LEU A 87 -3.03 -12.45 11.84
CA LEU A 87 -1.76 -12.03 11.22
C LEU A 87 -0.58 -12.05 12.19
N ASP A 88 -0.79 -12.27 13.50
CA ASP A 88 0.29 -12.34 14.50
C ASP A 88 1.28 -13.47 14.21
N GLU A 89 0.81 -14.60 13.69
CA GLU A 89 1.67 -15.70 13.25
C GLU A 89 2.61 -15.27 12.13
N ALA A 90 2.09 -14.58 11.09
CA ALA A 90 2.93 -14.06 10.00
C ALA A 90 3.97 -13.06 10.50
N LEU A 91 3.60 -12.22 11.46
CA LEU A 91 4.51 -11.23 12.05
C LEU A 91 5.61 -11.88 12.91
N THR A 92 5.29 -12.97 13.61
CA THR A 92 6.22 -13.72 14.45
C THR A 92 7.19 -14.54 13.59
N GLU A 93 6.69 -15.23 12.58
CA GLU A 93 7.45 -16.06 11.63
C GLU A 93 8.31 -15.23 10.69
N PHE A 94 7.93 -14.04 10.36
CA PHE A 94 8.45 -12.96 9.51
C PHE A 94 9.23 -13.37 8.23
N VAL A 95 9.81 -14.56 8.16
CA VAL A 95 10.70 -15.02 7.07
C VAL A 95 10.06 -14.94 5.68
N LYS A 96 8.74 -15.15 5.60
CA LYS A 96 7.98 -15.04 4.33
C LYS A 96 7.55 -13.61 4.00
N LEU A 97 7.66 -12.69 4.95
CA LEU A 97 7.30 -11.30 4.72
C LEU A 97 8.32 -10.63 3.81
N ASP A 98 7.82 -9.77 2.96
CA ASP A 98 8.60 -8.99 2.02
C ASP A 98 8.31 -7.48 2.17
N HIS A 99 8.51 -6.66 1.13
CA HIS A 99 8.27 -5.22 1.23
C HIS A 99 6.79 -4.85 1.39
N ASP A 100 5.87 -5.78 1.13
CA ASP A 100 4.42 -5.57 1.20
C ASP A 100 3.84 -5.57 2.63
N VAL A 101 4.68 -5.67 3.64
CA VAL A 101 4.27 -5.53 5.05
C VAL A 101 3.47 -4.23 5.31
N GLY A 102 3.72 -3.17 4.56
CA GLY A 102 2.93 -1.95 4.64
C GLY A 102 1.48 -2.16 4.21
N PHE A 103 1.22 -2.87 3.10
CA PHE A 103 -0.13 -3.19 2.64
C PHE A 103 -0.92 -4.00 3.67
N ILE A 104 -0.26 -4.84 4.45
CA ILE A 104 -0.92 -5.62 5.49
C ILE A 104 -1.16 -4.77 6.74
N TRP A 105 -0.10 -4.20 7.34
CA TRP A 105 -0.18 -3.61 8.68
C TRP A 105 -0.64 -2.16 8.72
N LEU A 106 -0.57 -1.39 7.61
CA LEU A 106 -1.23 -0.08 7.53
C LEU A 106 -2.75 -0.19 7.61
N HIS A 107 -3.30 -1.22 6.99
CA HIS A 107 -4.74 -1.46 6.91
C HIS A 107 -5.31 -2.22 8.12
N THR A 108 -4.46 -2.84 8.93
CA THR A 108 -4.84 -3.59 10.13
C THR A 108 -4.37 -2.87 11.39
N ALA A 109 -3.20 -3.19 11.91
CA ALA A 109 -2.71 -2.72 13.19
C ALA A 109 -2.53 -1.19 13.28
N VAL A 110 -2.04 -0.54 12.23
CA VAL A 110 -1.91 0.93 12.23
C VAL A 110 -3.27 1.60 12.22
N ALA A 111 -4.23 1.07 11.45
CA ALA A 111 -5.61 1.57 11.43
C ALA A 111 -6.29 1.39 12.80
N ASN A 112 -6.17 0.20 13.41
CA ASN A 112 -6.68 -0.07 14.76
C ASN A 112 -6.11 0.92 15.77
N TRP A 113 -4.78 1.02 15.83
CA TRP A 113 -4.18 1.95 16.79
C TRP A 113 -4.62 3.40 16.60
N ARG A 114 -4.72 3.87 15.35
CA ARG A 114 -5.13 5.24 15.03
C ARG A 114 -6.58 5.54 15.44
N LEU A 115 -7.48 4.57 15.30
CA LEU A 115 -8.91 4.73 15.56
C LEU A 115 -9.29 4.45 17.01
N THR A 116 -8.58 3.53 17.68
CA THR A 116 -8.96 3.05 19.02
C THR A 116 -7.93 3.34 20.11
N GLY A 117 -6.70 3.67 19.74
CA GLY A 117 -5.58 3.78 20.69
C GLY A 117 -4.99 2.45 21.16
N ASN A 118 -5.34 1.31 20.53
CA ASN A 118 -4.91 -0.03 20.93
C ASN A 118 -3.39 -0.15 20.93
N GLN A 119 -2.80 -0.40 22.11
CA GLN A 119 -1.34 -0.46 22.30
C GLN A 119 -0.72 -1.76 21.77
N ALA A 120 -1.47 -2.87 21.73
CA ALA A 120 -0.99 -4.11 21.10
C ALA A 120 -0.85 -3.90 19.58
N SER A 121 -1.84 -3.30 18.96
CA SER A 121 -1.81 -2.95 17.54
C SER A 121 -0.71 -1.94 17.21
N ARG A 122 -0.46 -0.96 18.10
CA ARG A 122 0.71 -0.07 17.96
C ARG A 122 2.02 -0.86 17.88
N LYS A 123 2.21 -1.85 18.77
CA LYS A 123 3.43 -2.69 18.77
C LYS A 123 3.56 -3.51 17.48
N ARG A 124 2.46 -4.09 16.98
CA ARG A 124 2.43 -4.81 15.68
C ARG A 124 2.87 -3.90 14.53
N GLY A 125 2.30 -2.70 14.44
CA GLY A 125 2.68 -1.71 13.42
C GLY A 125 4.16 -1.31 13.48
N LEU A 126 4.72 -1.10 14.68
CA LEU A 126 6.14 -0.81 14.87
C LEU A 126 7.02 -2.01 14.49
N HIS A 127 6.61 -3.23 14.81
CA HIS A 127 7.34 -4.44 14.42
C HIS A 127 7.37 -4.58 12.90
N ALA A 128 6.23 -4.44 12.23
CA ALA A 128 6.16 -4.44 10.77
C ALA A 128 7.03 -3.35 10.12
N ALA A 129 7.08 -2.15 10.71
CA ALA A 129 7.97 -1.08 10.27
C ALA A 129 9.45 -1.48 10.39
N GLY A 130 9.82 -2.15 11.48
CA GLY A 130 11.17 -2.69 11.68
C GLY A 130 11.54 -3.74 10.62
N ILE A 131 10.60 -4.63 10.26
CA ILE A 131 10.80 -5.63 9.19
C ILE A 131 11.01 -4.92 7.83
N LEU A 132 10.20 -3.91 7.50
CA LEU A 132 10.37 -3.14 6.27
C LEU A 132 11.71 -2.40 6.24
N ALA A 133 12.09 -1.76 7.35
CA ALA A 133 13.38 -1.07 7.47
C ALA A 133 14.57 -2.03 7.31
N GLY A 134 14.45 -3.26 7.83
CA GLY A 134 15.49 -4.30 7.71
C GLY A 134 15.73 -4.77 6.27
N ARG A 135 14.88 -4.41 5.32
CA ARG A 135 15.04 -4.72 3.89
C ARG A 135 15.78 -3.64 3.10
N TYR A 136 16.14 -2.55 3.76
CA TYR A 136 16.84 -1.43 3.13
C TYR A 136 18.27 -1.81 2.75
N ASN A 137 18.63 -1.49 1.50
CA ASN A 137 19.99 -1.61 0.97
C ASN A 137 20.64 -0.23 0.91
N PRO A 138 21.69 0.02 1.70
CA PRO A 138 22.33 1.34 1.76
C PRO A 138 23.20 1.68 0.54
N ALA A 139 23.69 0.69 -0.21
CA ALA A 139 24.48 0.96 -1.40
C ALA A 139 23.63 1.51 -2.55
N GLY A 140 22.44 0.93 -2.75
CA GLY A 140 21.54 1.32 -3.82
C GLY A 140 20.38 2.23 -3.37
N HIS A 141 20.29 2.57 -2.07
CA HIS A 141 19.23 3.40 -1.49
C HIS A 141 17.81 2.87 -1.77
N PHE A 142 17.63 1.54 -1.74
CA PHE A 142 16.35 0.91 -2.02
C PHE A 142 15.93 -0.09 -0.95
N ILE A 143 14.65 -0.40 -0.90
CA ILE A 143 14.08 -1.49 -0.10
C ILE A 143 13.87 -2.66 -1.07
N ARG A 144 14.50 -3.80 -0.76
CA ARG A 144 14.39 -5.01 -1.58
C ARG A 144 12.94 -5.49 -1.62
N ALA A 145 12.42 -5.71 -2.85
CA ALA A 145 11.02 -6.09 -3.03
C ALA A 145 10.73 -7.48 -2.46
N TRP A 146 11.30 -8.54 -3.02
CA TRP A 146 10.95 -9.92 -2.67
C TRP A 146 12.09 -10.66 -1.98
N ASN A 147 11.79 -11.84 -1.47
CA ASN A 147 12.76 -12.79 -0.94
C ASN A 147 13.39 -13.61 -2.08
N GLY A 148 14.44 -14.40 -1.78
CA GLY A 148 15.14 -15.23 -2.75
C GLY A 148 16.28 -14.53 -3.48
N ASP A 149 16.61 -14.98 -4.70
CA ASP A 149 17.86 -14.62 -5.39
C ASP A 149 17.84 -13.24 -6.05
N ARG A 150 16.69 -12.65 -6.26
CA ARG A 150 16.53 -11.33 -6.90
C ARG A 150 16.74 -10.18 -5.91
N GLN A 151 17.94 -10.04 -5.37
CA GLN A 151 18.24 -9.12 -4.27
C GLN A 151 18.28 -7.64 -4.68
N GLY A 152 18.51 -7.34 -5.97
CA GLY A 152 18.60 -5.97 -6.50
C GLY A 152 17.25 -5.36 -6.93
N ILE A 153 16.15 -6.07 -6.79
CA ILE A 153 14.85 -5.60 -7.30
C ILE A 153 14.17 -4.65 -6.33
N ALA A 154 13.85 -3.46 -6.84
CA ALA A 154 12.92 -2.51 -6.25
C ALA A 154 11.73 -2.29 -7.18
N ILE A 155 10.53 -2.09 -6.63
CA ILE A 155 9.30 -1.92 -7.42
C ILE A 155 8.49 -0.72 -6.95
N VAL A 156 7.72 -0.15 -7.85
CA VAL A 156 6.90 1.05 -7.59
C VAL A 156 5.92 0.88 -6.44
N ASP A 157 5.43 -0.33 -6.21
CA ASP A 157 4.48 -0.71 -5.15
C ASP A 157 5.01 -0.35 -3.75
N CYS A 158 6.32 -0.41 -3.53
CA CYS A 158 6.94 -0.08 -2.25
C CYS A 158 6.67 1.36 -1.81
N LEU A 159 6.40 2.28 -2.74
CA LEU A 159 5.99 3.65 -2.41
C LEU A 159 4.72 3.69 -1.53
N MET A 160 3.82 2.71 -1.68
CA MET A 160 2.63 2.56 -0.84
C MET A 160 2.91 1.95 0.53
N ASN A 161 4.07 1.32 0.71
CA ASN A 161 4.50 0.74 1.97
C ASN A 161 5.31 1.73 2.84
N LEU A 162 5.90 2.78 2.24
CA LEU A 162 6.68 3.79 2.95
C LEU A 162 5.91 4.56 4.05
N PRO A 163 4.58 4.80 3.96
CA PRO A 163 3.82 5.41 5.05
C PRO A 163 3.96 4.67 6.39
N LEU A 164 4.25 3.37 6.36
CA LEU A 164 4.55 2.60 7.56
C LEU A 164 5.82 3.11 8.26
N LEU A 165 6.88 3.40 7.49
CA LEU A 165 8.14 3.95 8.01
C LEU A 165 7.99 5.41 8.45
N TYR A 166 7.35 6.24 7.63
CA TYR A 166 7.10 7.64 7.97
C TYR A 166 6.29 7.78 9.26
N GLY A 167 5.15 7.08 9.34
CA GLY A 167 4.28 7.15 10.51
C GLY A 167 4.91 6.56 11.77
N ALA A 168 5.65 5.46 11.65
CA ALA A 168 6.38 4.87 12.77
C ALA A 168 7.50 5.79 13.28
N ALA A 169 8.22 6.47 12.38
CA ALA A 169 9.26 7.43 12.75
C ALA A 169 8.70 8.61 13.53
N GLU A 170 7.58 9.20 13.09
CA GLU A 170 6.93 10.31 13.79
C GLU A 170 6.47 9.93 15.20
N LYS A 171 5.98 8.71 15.38
CA LYS A 171 5.38 8.26 16.64
C LYS A 171 6.37 7.63 17.62
N ASN A 172 7.53 7.18 17.13
CA ASN A 172 8.54 6.49 17.94
C ASN A 172 9.87 7.25 18.02
N GLY A 173 9.99 8.40 17.33
CA GLY A 173 11.21 9.22 17.32
C GLY A 173 12.39 8.60 16.56
N THR A 174 12.17 7.59 15.74
CA THR A 174 13.23 6.87 15.02
C THR A 174 13.52 7.54 13.68
N SER A 175 14.37 8.58 13.69
CA SER A 175 14.70 9.36 12.48
C SER A 175 15.26 8.51 11.33
N ALA A 176 15.97 7.41 11.64
CA ALA A 176 16.52 6.50 10.64
C ALA A 176 15.43 5.89 9.72
N TRP A 177 14.26 5.55 10.23
CA TRP A 177 13.16 5.01 9.42
C TRP A 177 12.59 6.05 8.45
N LYS A 178 12.49 7.31 8.89
CA LYS A 178 12.11 8.42 8.01
C LYS A 178 13.15 8.60 6.90
N GLN A 179 14.43 8.50 7.24
CA GLN A 179 15.51 8.62 6.24
C GLN A 179 15.46 7.50 5.20
N ILE A 180 15.25 6.24 5.61
CA ILE A 180 15.06 5.11 4.68
C ILE A 180 13.92 5.39 3.69
N ALA A 181 12.78 5.89 4.17
CA ALA A 181 11.65 6.20 3.31
C ALA A 181 11.97 7.37 2.33
N ILE A 182 12.71 8.38 2.76
CA ILE A 182 13.19 9.49 1.92
C ILE A 182 14.15 8.96 0.85
N GLU A 183 15.13 8.14 1.22
CA GLU A 183 16.10 7.57 0.29
C GLU A 183 15.41 6.72 -0.79
N TYR A 184 14.45 5.87 -0.40
CA TYR A 184 13.67 5.13 -1.37
C TYR A 184 12.87 6.05 -2.30
N SER A 185 12.24 7.10 -1.77
CA SER A 185 11.48 8.06 -2.58
C SER A 185 12.38 8.81 -3.58
N ASN A 186 13.59 9.17 -3.18
CA ASN A 186 14.59 9.79 -4.06
C ASN A 186 15.07 8.81 -5.16
N MET A 187 15.34 7.57 -4.79
CA MET A 187 15.68 6.51 -5.74
C MET A 187 14.55 6.30 -6.76
N ALA A 188 13.29 6.28 -6.29
CA ALA A 188 12.13 6.14 -7.17
C ALA A 188 11.97 7.34 -8.13
N LEU A 189 12.21 8.58 -7.68
CA LEU A 189 12.27 9.75 -8.56
C LEU A 189 13.31 9.60 -9.66
N LYS A 190 14.43 8.99 -9.36
CA LYS A 190 15.56 8.87 -10.29
C LYS A 190 15.39 7.74 -11.31
N TYR A 191 14.82 6.58 -10.89
CA TYR A 191 14.88 5.36 -11.70
C TYR A 191 13.51 4.75 -12.01
N ILE A 192 12.51 4.97 -11.15
CA ILE A 192 11.16 4.44 -11.36
C ILE A 192 10.32 5.42 -12.18
N LEU A 193 10.28 6.69 -11.81
CA LEU A 193 9.50 7.72 -12.51
C LEU A 193 10.27 8.26 -13.71
N ARG A 194 9.59 8.34 -14.86
CA ARG A 194 10.17 8.89 -16.09
C ARG A 194 9.81 10.37 -16.26
N PRO A 195 10.60 11.12 -17.06
CA PRO A 195 10.36 12.57 -17.26
C PRO A 195 8.98 12.90 -17.85
N ASP A 196 8.39 12.01 -18.64
CA ASP A 196 7.08 12.16 -19.26
C ASP A 196 5.91 11.90 -18.28
N GLY A 197 6.20 11.51 -17.04
CA GLY A 197 5.22 11.17 -16.00
C GLY A 197 4.82 9.70 -15.97
N SER A 198 5.26 8.90 -16.93
CA SER A 198 5.08 7.45 -16.86
C SER A 198 6.01 6.82 -15.81
N CYS A 199 5.79 5.56 -15.43
CA CYS A 199 6.67 4.87 -14.49
C CYS A 199 7.01 3.44 -14.92
N ASN A 200 8.20 2.99 -14.53
CA ASN A 200 8.60 1.60 -14.57
C ASN A 200 7.90 0.83 -13.43
N HIS A 201 7.54 -0.42 -13.65
CA HIS A 201 7.09 -1.28 -12.55
C HIS A 201 8.27 -1.66 -11.64
N MET A 202 9.32 -2.20 -12.25
CA MET A 202 10.50 -2.71 -11.56
C MET A 202 11.77 -2.02 -12.05
N ILE A 203 12.75 -1.97 -11.18
CA ILE A 203 14.15 -1.67 -11.50
C ILE A 203 15.05 -2.72 -10.84
N ASP A 204 16.20 -2.95 -11.44
CA ASP A 204 17.26 -3.81 -10.93
C ASP A 204 18.51 -2.97 -10.65
N ILE A 205 18.99 -3.05 -9.41
CA ILE A 205 20.15 -2.31 -8.89
C ILE A 205 21.15 -3.35 -8.37
N GLU A 206 22.44 -3.17 -8.66
CA GLU A 206 23.49 -3.98 -8.07
C GLU A 206 23.51 -3.83 -6.55
N PRO A 207 23.25 -4.89 -5.77
CA PRO A 207 23.13 -4.74 -4.32
C PRO A 207 24.42 -4.31 -3.59
N GLU A 208 25.57 -4.63 -4.14
CA GLU A 208 26.87 -4.32 -3.51
C GLU A 208 27.39 -2.92 -3.86
N THR A 209 27.17 -2.46 -5.09
CA THR A 209 27.69 -1.19 -5.58
C THR A 209 26.66 -0.08 -5.66
N GLY A 210 25.37 -0.42 -5.70
CA GLY A 210 24.29 0.54 -5.91
C GLY A 210 24.12 1.00 -7.35
N GLU A 211 24.81 0.39 -8.29
CA GLU A 211 24.71 0.73 -9.71
C GLU A 211 23.39 0.25 -10.32
N TYR A 212 22.75 1.14 -11.08
CA TYR A 212 21.57 0.79 -11.85
C TYR A 212 21.91 -0.19 -12.98
N ARG A 213 21.20 -1.32 -13.06
CA ARG A 213 21.39 -2.35 -14.09
C ARG A 213 20.36 -2.24 -15.20
N SER A 214 19.06 -2.25 -14.86
CA SER A 214 18.00 -2.33 -15.86
C SER A 214 16.61 -2.03 -15.27
N ASN A 215 15.59 -1.98 -16.14
CA ASN A 215 14.17 -1.92 -15.81
C ASN A 215 13.43 -3.14 -16.39
N PRO A 216 13.49 -4.31 -15.75
CA PRO A 216 12.75 -5.47 -16.22
C PRO A 216 11.24 -5.23 -16.14
N GLY A 217 10.49 -5.46 -17.20
CA GLY A 217 9.08 -5.06 -17.38
C GLY A 217 8.11 -5.35 -16.22
N GLY A 218 8.18 -6.51 -15.59
CA GLY A 218 7.30 -6.89 -14.48
C GLY A 218 5.85 -7.14 -14.88
N GLN A 219 4.88 -6.53 -14.19
CA GLN A 219 3.44 -6.66 -14.49
C GLN A 219 2.98 -5.80 -15.67
N GLY A 220 3.82 -4.93 -16.18
CA GLY A 220 3.56 -4.20 -17.42
C GLY A 220 3.52 -5.11 -18.64
N TYR A 221 3.11 -4.54 -19.78
CA TYR A 221 3.07 -5.26 -21.05
C TYR A 221 4.47 -5.72 -21.50
N GLU A 222 5.46 -4.82 -21.37
CA GLU A 222 6.86 -5.05 -21.71
C GLU A 222 7.78 -4.08 -20.96
N SER A 223 9.08 -4.25 -21.09
CA SER A 223 10.06 -3.28 -20.58
C SER A 223 9.80 -1.90 -21.21
N GLY A 224 9.78 -0.85 -20.38
CA GLY A 224 9.47 0.52 -20.81
C GLY A 224 7.98 0.85 -20.93
N SER A 225 7.08 -0.13 -20.86
CA SER A 225 5.65 0.14 -20.78
C SER A 225 5.25 0.74 -19.41
N SER A 226 4.03 1.21 -19.28
CA SER A 226 3.51 1.78 -18.03
C SER A 226 2.26 1.04 -17.57
N TRP A 227 2.44 0.25 -16.51
CA TRP A 227 1.37 -0.50 -15.87
C TRP A 227 0.46 0.43 -15.06
N SER A 228 -0.86 0.42 -15.32
CA SER A 228 -1.79 1.40 -14.77
C SER A 228 -1.87 1.40 -13.23
N ARG A 229 -1.86 0.20 -12.60
CA ARG A 229 -1.82 0.11 -11.13
C ARG A 229 -0.50 0.66 -10.58
N GLY A 230 0.63 0.41 -11.23
CA GLY A 230 1.92 0.99 -10.86
C GLY A 230 1.92 2.51 -10.94
N GLN A 231 1.28 3.09 -11.96
CA GLN A 231 1.06 4.53 -12.04
C GLN A 231 0.26 5.06 -10.85
N ALA A 232 -0.83 4.37 -10.47
CA ALA A 232 -1.63 4.74 -9.31
C ALA A 232 -0.82 4.69 -8.01
N TRP A 233 0.05 3.68 -7.84
CA TRP A 233 0.97 3.59 -6.70
C TRP A 233 1.97 4.74 -6.68
N ALA A 234 2.51 5.12 -7.83
CA ALA A 234 3.43 6.26 -7.94
C ALA A 234 2.76 7.58 -7.57
N ILE A 235 1.54 7.84 -8.06
CA ILE A 235 0.77 9.05 -7.73
C ILE A 235 0.55 9.13 -6.22
N SER A 236 -0.05 8.08 -5.64
CA SER A 236 -0.40 8.05 -4.22
C SER A 236 0.84 8.08 -3.33
N GLY A 237 1.87 7.29 -3.66
CA GLY A 237 3.08 7.19 -2.87
C GLY A 237 3.88 8.49 -2.85
N MET A 238 4.03 9.18 -3.99
CA MET A 238 4.69 10.48 -4.05
C MET A 238 3.90 11.58 -3.33
N ALA A 239 2.56 11.58 -3.45
CA ALA A 239 1.71 12.50 -2.69
C ALA A 239 1.85 12.29 -1.17
N LEU A 240 1.93 11.04 -0.72
CA LEU A 240 2.17 10.70 0.68
C LEU A 240 3.58 11.09 1.14
N ALA A 241 4.61 10.85 0.32
CA ALA A 241 5.97 11.29 0.61
C ALA A 241 6.04 12.82 0.79
N TYR A 242 5.38 13.59 -0.09
CA TYR A 242 5.21 15.04 0.08
C TYR A 242 4.55 15.39 1.42
N ARG A 243 3.44 14.74 1.75
CA ARG A 243 2.71 14.99 3.00
C ARG A 243 3.58 14.79 4.25
N TYR A 244 4.49 13.81 4.26
CA TYR A 244 5.37 13.53 5.40
C TYR A 244 6.64 14.37 5.43
N THR A 245 7.07 14.94 4.29
CA THR A 245 8.37 15.61 4.18
C THR A 245 8.28 17.09 3.85
N GLY A 246 7.20 17.54 3.20
CA GLY A 246 7.09 18.89 2.62
C GLY A 246 7.96 19.09 1.38
N ASN A 247 8.59 18.05 0.82
CA ASN A 247 9.47 18.18 -0.35
C ASN A 247 8.65 18.32 -1.64
N GLU A 248 8.66 19.51 -2.23
CA GLU A 248 7.92 19.85 -3.46
C GLU A 248 8.26 18.97 -4.66
N ASN A 249 9.47 18.41 -4.75
CA ASN A 249 9.82 17.48 -5.82
C ASN A 249 8.91 16.24 -5.85
N TYR A 250 8.47 15.78 -4.69
CA TYR A 250 7.52 14.64 -4.61
C TYR A 250 6.12 15.05 -5.08
N LEU A 251 5.68 16.26 -4.72
CA LEU A 251 4.39 16.79 -5.19
C LEU A 251 4.38 16.97 -6.71
N ASP A 252 5.45 17.54 -7.26
CA ASP A 252 5.59 17.72 -8.71
C ASP A 252 5.64 16.38 -9.45
N ALA A 253 6.32 15.39 -8.89
CA ALA A 253 6.31 14.04 -9.43
C ALA A 253 4.92 13.43 -9.42
N ALA A 254 4.18 13.53 -8.31
CA ALA A 254 2.80 13.06 -8.21
C ALA A 254 1.90 13.73 -9.25
N LYS A 255 2.02 15.06 -9.43
CA LYS A 255 1.26 15.82 -10.43
C LYS A 255 1.57 15.36 -11.86
N ARG A 256 2.86 15.24 -12.22
CA ARG A 256 3.26 14.78 -13.57
C ARG A 256 2.72 13.37 -13.85
N THR A 257 2.84 12.46 -12.90
CA THR A 257 2.33 11.09 -13.03
C THR A 257 0.80 11.07 -13.13
N ALA A 258 0.11 11.92 -12.38
CA ALA A 258 -1.35 12.06 -12.48
C ALA A 258 -1.79 12.64 -13.84
N HIS A 259 -1.08 13.64 -14.38
CA HIS A 259 -1.36 14.17 -15.72
C HIS A 259 -1.18 13.11 -16.79
N TYR A 260 -0.10 12.33 -16.73
CA TYR A 260 0.11 11.18 -17.61
C TYR A 260 -1.06 10.19 -17.51
N PHE A 261 -1.41 9.77 -16.29
CA PHE A 261 -2.52 8.86 -16.06
C PHE A 261 -3.84 9.37 -16.68
N MET A 262 -4.20 10.63 -16.41
CA MET A 262 -5.42 11.23 -16.92
C MET A 262 -5.43 11.38 -18.46
N ALA A 263 -4.28 11.66 -19.07
CA ALA A 263 -4.15 11.79 -20.51
C ALA A 263 -4.43 10.45 -21.24
N TYR A 264 -4.12 9.32 -20.63
CA TYR A 264 -4.28 7.98 -21.20
C TYR A 264 -5.44 7.18 -20.62
N ALA A 265 -6.04 7.61 -19.50
CA ALA A 265 -7.22 6.99 -18.92
C ALA A 265 -8.47 7.48 -19.65
N GLN A 266 -9.15 6.56 -20.32
CA GLN A 266 -10.48 6.80 -20.91
C GLN A 266 -11.57 6.37 -19.92
N HIS A 267 -12.77 6.02 -20.40
CA HIS A 267 -13.89 5.58 -19.56
C HIS A 267 -13.60 4.34 -18.70
N ALA A 268 -12.69 3.47 -19.17
CA ALA A 268 -12.16 2.36 -18.40
C ALA A 268 -10.63 2.42 -18.43
N VAL A 269 -10.00 2.19 -17.26
CA VAL A 269 -8.54 2.17 -17.17
C VAL A 269 -8.04 0.83 -17.68
N TYR A 270 -7.21 0.87 -18.73
CA TYR A 270 -6.56 -0.33 -19.25
C TYR A 270 -5.52 -0.86 -18.23
N TRP A 271 -5.21 -2.15 -18.33
CA TRP A 271 -4.17 -2.79 -17.52
C TRP A 271 -2.81 -2.10 -17.68
N ASN A 272 -2.53 -1.62 -18.86
CA ASN A 272 -1.25 -0.98 -19.18
C ASN A 272 -1.47 0.19 -20.15
N PHE A 273 -0.79 1.30 -19.91
CA PHE A 273 -0.70 2.41 -20.85
C PHE A 273 0.44 2.10 -21.83
N ARG A 274 0.09 1.75 -23.06
CA ARG A 274 1.06 1.60 -24.13
C ARG A 274 1.46 2.98 -24.64
N ASN A 275 2.72 3.16 -24.99
CA ASN A 275 3.12 4.26 -25.85
C ASN A 275 2.44 4.00 -27.21
N MET A 276 1.39 4.73 -27.51
CA MET A 276 0.77 4.76 -28.81
C MET A 276 1.56 5.66 -29.75
#